data_bd3a1cd356c692a8b704efddb2352c56
#
_entry.id   bd3a1cd356c692a8b704efddb2352c56
#
_cell.length_a   1.000
_cell.length_b   1.000
_cell.length_c   1.000
_cell.angle_alpha   90.00
_cell.angle_beta   90.00
_cell.angle_gamma   90.00
#
_symmetry.space_group_name_H-M   'P 1'
#
loop_
_entity.id
_entity.type
_entity.pdbx_description
1 polymer ?
#
loop_
_entity_poly.entity_id
_entity_poly.type
_entity_poly.pdbx_seq_one_letter_code
_entity_poly.pdbx_strand_id
1 'polypeptide(L)'
;MEEPTPSGAKPAPKSRAVWIAVAVIVVIIVVVLAAVLGGLFTPTTAAKPALRIGTLLSITGALSQYGPGDTQGAYLAVHEINKAGGVLGQPIQLFTEDDQTDSTAAAAATTKLITQNHVNAIVGAQFSGGTIASIGIAKAAGVPMVSPSATSPALSNLTLTGGYFFRTAPSDALQGVVAANYLYTNLSFRYINLIGRDDSYGRGLVGVINTKFTSLGGHVNTTVIINPKATTFQTDIQTLFSTNPQAVYFAGFPGEGLILMSQWQAGLSSNPGWNRPWFFSEGLDSQAFMDQLRGSSVNVDVTKIRGTSPVSPFGAIHDAWVVQFKAANNGLVPVLYSDYTYDAVYLIALAATKAKSVDGTAIQANLRAVSGGSGSGGTVIKPGQWALALTTLNTTGGTVNWEGAAGSENFDANGDVRGSYEVWGVNSTFQIVRLAFFPESSISAPPLTFASQAFALVSSGFVQKVQSAVVSRRD
;
A
#
# COMPACT_ATOMS: atom_id res chain seq x y z
N MET A 1 33.80 -82.25 75.58
CA MET A 1 33.68 -81.74 74.22
C MET A 1 32.91 -80.47 74.31
N GLU A 2 33.62 -79.37 74.41
CA GLU A 2 33.07 -78.02 74.52
C GLU A 2 33.05 -77.38 73.13
N GLU A 3 31.90 -76.79 72.68
CA GLU A 3 31.76 -76.02 71.50
C GLU A 3 32.27 -74.59 71.77
N PRO A 4 32.96 -73.96 70.82
CA PRO A 4 33.39 -72.53 70.94
C PRO A 4 32.27 -71.59 70.54
N THR A 5 32.04 -70.60 71.36
CA THR A 5 31.14 -69.46 71.12
C THR A 5 31.66 -68.53 70.06
N PRO A 6 30.84 -67.94 69.17
CA PRO A 6 31.25 -67.06 68.20
C PRO A 6 31.58 -65.63 68.71
N SER A 7 32.73 -65.13 68.39
CA SER A 7 33.25 -63.79 68.67
C SER A 7 32.45 -62.68 67.86
N GLY A 8 31.94 -61.69 68.63
CA GLY A 8 31.25 -60.57 68.06
C GLY A 8 32.18 -59.62 67.22
N ALA A 9 31.84 -59.45 65.99
CA ALA A 9 32.52 -58.53 65.08
C ALA A 9 32.18 -57.07 65.46
N LYS A 10 33.17 -56.24 65.74
CA LYS A 10 33.04 -54.78 65.89
C LYS A 10 32.65 -54.11 64.51
N PRO A 11 31.74 -53.13 64.49
CA PRO A 11 31.43 -52.44 63.26
C PRO A 11 32.63 -51.63 62.78
N ALA A 12 32.92 -51.74 61.47
CA ALA A 12 34.01 -51.03 60.82
C ALA A 12 33.76 -49.51 60.86
N PRO A 13 34.80 -48.69 61.04
CA PRO A 13 34.63 -47.21 61.04
C PRO A 13 34.20 -46.75 59.65
N LYS A 14 33.08 -46.00 59.56
CA LYS A 14 32.60 -45.37 58.32
C LYS A 14 33.74 -44.54 57.74
N SER A 15 34.15 -44.83 56.54
CA SER A 15 35.35 -44.24 55.93
C SER A 15 35.18 -42.69 55.82
N ARG A 16 36.28 -41.95 56.09
CA ARG A 16 36.31 -40.47 55.89
C ARG A 16 35.81 -40.04 54.53
N ALA A 17 35.89 -40.90 53.52
CA ALA A 17 35.38 -40.69 52.17
C ALA A 17 33.87 -40.43 52.08
N VAL A 18 33.05 -41.11 52.93
CA VAL A 18 31.58 -40.90 52.96
C VAL A 18 31.23 -39.51 53.49
N TRP A 19 31.94 -39.05 54.54
CA TRP A 19 31.71 -37.69 55.10
C TRP A 19 32.17 -36.59 54.15
N ILE A 20 33.24 -36.80 53.40
CA ILE A 20 33.72 -35.89 52.36
C ILE A 20 32.69 -35.83 51.22
N ALA A 21 32.14 -36.93 50.76
CA ALA A 21 31.12 -36.96 49.72
C ALA A 21 29.83 -36.23 50.17
N VAL A 22 29.37 -36.42 51.40
CA VAL A 22 28.20 -35.70 51.98
C VAL A 22 28.48 -34.19 52.06
N ALA A 23 29.69 -33.80 52.53
CA ALA A 23 30.06 -32.38 52.60
C ALA A 23 30.10 -31.71 51.22
N VAL A 24 30.59 -32.38 50.18
CA VAL A 24 30.62 -31.88 48.79
C VAL A 24 29.16 -31.71 48.24
N ILE A 25 28.29 -32.70 48.49
CA ILE A 25 26.88 -32.62 48.06
C ILE A 25 26.17 -31.44 48.77
N VAL A 26 26.39 -31.24 50.06
CA VAL A 26 25.83 -30.10 50.78
C VAL A 26 26.33 -28.77 50.28
N VAL A 27 27.63 -28.65 49.95
CA VAL A 27 28.19 -27.44 49.34
C VAL A 27 27.59 -27.19 47.97
N ILE A 28 27.42 -28.21 47.13
CA ILE A 28 26.78 -28.07 45.81
C ILE A 28 25.32 -27.59 45.98
N ILE A 29 24.58 -28.18 46.94
CA ILE A 29 23.19 -27.77 47.21
C ILE A 29 23.13 -26.33 47.70
N VAL A 30 24.03 -25.92 48.59
CA VAL A 30 24.10 -24.53 49.08
C VAL A 30 24.46 -23.55 47.98
N VAL A 31 25.41 -23.92 47.10
CA VAL A 31 25.79 -23.08 45.93
C VAL A 31 24.62 -22.95 44.95
N VAL A 32 23.92 -24.05 44.64
CA VAL A 32 22.72 -24.03 43.77
C VAL A 32 21.59 -23.22 44.40
N LEU A 33 21.35 -23.39 45.71
CA LEU A 33 20.36 -22.59 46.44
C LEU A 33 20.75 -21.11 46.50
N ALA A 34 21.99 -20.78 46.74
CA ALA A 34 22.50 -19.41 46.70
C ALA A 34 22.40 -18.80 45.30
N ALA A 35 22.66 -19.57 44.23
CA ALA A 35 22.51 -19.17 42.86
C ALA A 35 21.03 -18.91 42.49
N VAL A 36 20.09 -19.77 42.98
CA VAL A 36 18.64 -19.59 42.78
C VAL A 36 18.11 -18.42 43.59
N LEU A 37 18.50 -18.30 44.86
CA LEU A 37 18.07 -17.21 45.75
C LEU A 37 18.80 -15.89 45.48
N GLY A 38 20.03 -15.95 44.94
CA GLY A 38 20.84 -14.79 44.58
C GLY A 38 20.51 -14.18 43.19
N GLY A 39 19.49 -14.69 42.50
CA GLY A 39 19.04 -14.14 41.22
C GLY A 39 19.94 -14.44 40.03
N LEU A 40 20.85 -15.47 40.15
CA LEU A 40 21.66 -15.95 39.02
C LEU A 40 20.80 -16.63 37.92
N PHE A 41 19.57 -17.02 38.28
CA PHE A 41 18.50 -17.38 37.36
C PHE A 41 17.49 -16.23 37.32
N THR A 42 17.87 -15.03 36.83
CA THR A 42 16.88 -14.09 36.36
C THR A 42 16.14 -14.76 35.21
N PRO A 43 14.79 -14.87 35.25
CA PRO A 43 14.07 -15.33 34.10
C PRO A 43 14.46 -14.40 32.94
N THR A 44 15.08 -14.93 31.92
CA THR A 44 15.32 -14.19 30.68
C THR A 44 13.94 -13.79 30.21
N THR A 45 13.55 -12.53 30.42
CA THR A 45 12.32 -11.99 29.85
C THR A 45 12.43 -12.25 28.35
N ALA A 46 11.59 -13.13 27.84
CA ALA A 46 11.57 -13.45 26.42
C ALA A 46 11.57 -12.10 25.66
N ALA A 47 12.55 -11.91 24.79
CA ALA A 47 12.67 -10.68 24.02
C ALA A 47 11.33 -10.47 23.31
N LYS A 48 10.75 -9.27 23.42
CA LYS A 48 9.51 -8.95 22.72
C LYS A 48 9.73 -9.18 21.23
N PRO A 49 8.77 -9.77 20.51
CA PRO A 49 8.91 -10.00 19.08
C PRO A 49 9.04 -8.67 18.34
N ALA A 50 9.93 -8.62 17.35
CA ALA A 50 10.07 -7.47 16.46
C ALA A 50 8.84 -7.37 15.54
N LEU A 51 8.41 -6.16 15.22
CA LEU A 51 7.42 -5.91 14.18
C LEU A 51 8.04 -6.25 12.81
N ARG A 52 7.41 -7.16 12.06
CA ARG A 52 7.84 -7.62 10.75
C ARG A 52 6.87 -7.05 9.71
N ILE A 53 7.33 -6.16 8.86
CA ILE A 53 6.54 -5.53 7.80
C ILE A 53 7.00 -6.08 6.45
N GLY A 54 6.05 -6.53 5.63
CA GLY A 54 6.28 -6.82 4.22
C GLY A 54 6.01 -5.57 3.38
N THR A 55 6.87 -5.26 2.40
CA THR A 55 6.48 -4.36 1.31
C THR A 55 6.19 -5.18 0.08
N LEU A 56 5.09 -4.90 -0.60
CA LEU A 56 4.64 -5.56 -1.82
C LEU A 56 4.41 -4.47 -2.87
N LEU A 57 5.47 -4.16 -3.63
CA LEU A 57 5.51 -3.00 -4.51
C LEU A 57 5.97 -3.43 -5.91
N SER A 58 5.60 -2.68 -6.95
CA SER A 58 5.95 -2.97 -8.35
C SER A 58 7.39 -2.52 -8.67
N ILE A 59 8.38 -3.30 -8.21
CA ILE A 59 9.79 -3.03 -8.51
C ILE A 59 10.06 -3.22 -10.00
N THR A 60 9.39 -4.20 -10.60
CA THR A 60 9.40 -4.44 -12.05
C THR A 60 7.98 -4.38 -12.62
N GLY A 61 7.84 -4.52 -13.95
CA GLY A 61 6.56 -4.48 -14.64
C GLY A 61 6.10 -3.09 -15.05
N ALA A 62 4.81 -2.93 -15.30
CA ALA A 62 4.22 -1.72 -15.90
C ALA A 62 4.33 -0.47 -15.00
N LEU A 63 4.47 -0.63 -13.69
CA LEU A 63 4.63 0.44 -12.70
C LEU A 63 6.06 0.56 -12.15
N SER A 64 7.05 -0.04 -12.80
CA SER A 64 8.46 0.00 -12.35
C SER A 64 9.05 1.41 -12.21
N GLN A 65 8.38 2.43 -12.74
CA GLN A 65 8.78 3.83 -12.57
C GLN A 65 8.50 4.37 -11.17
N TYR A 66 7.62 3.72 -10.41
CA TYR A 66 7.18 4.12 -9.07
C TYR A 66 7.78 3.25 -7.96
N GLY A 67 7.67 1.93 -8.09
CA GLY A 67 7.99 0.98 -7.02
C GLY A 67 9.35 1.15 -6.35
N PRO A 68 10.46 1.39 -7.08
CA PRO A 68 11.76 1.66 -6.45
C PRO A 68 11.77 2.90 -5.56
N GLY A 69 11.14 4.02 -6.00
CA GLY A 69 11.03 5.24 -5.21
C GLY A 69 10.14 5.06 -3.99
N ASP A 70 9.01 4.37 -4.14
CA ASP A 70 8.09 4.05 -3.05
C ASP A 70 8.74 3.16 -1.99
N THR A 71 9.56 2.20 -2.43
CA THR A 71 10.37 1.37 -1.52
C THR A 71 11.31 2.22 -0.65
N GLN A 72 11.89 3.30 -1.20
CA GLN A 72 12.72 4.21 -0.43
C GLN A 72 11.91 4.99 0.61
N GLY A 73 10.64 5.29 0.36
CA GLY A 73 9.73 5.85 1.36
C GLY A 73 9.55 4.92 2.57
N ALA A 74 9.35 3.62 2.32
CA ALA A 74 9.28 2.63 3.40
C ALA A 74 10.60 2.51 4.18
N TYR A 75 11.74 2.49 3.51
CA TYR A 75 13.05 2.44 4.17
C TYR A 75 13.31 3.66 5.05
N LEU A 76 12.96 4.85 4.59
CA LEU A 76 13.09 6.08 5.38
C LEU A 76 12.27 5.99 6.67
N ALA A 77 11.00 5.60 6.58
CA ALA A 77 10.13 5.44 7.74
C ALA A 77 10.70 4.43 8.76
N VAL A 78 11.11 3.24 8.29
CA VAL A 78 11.72 2.21 9.13
C VAL A 78 13.01 2.71 9.79
N HIS A 79 13.85 3.42 9.04
CA HIS A 79 15.09 3.97 9.58
C HIS A 79 14.82 4.97 10.72
N GLU A 80 13.90 5.89 10.54
CA GLU A 80 13.54 6.91 11.56
C GLU A 80 12.94 6.26 12.81
N ILE A 81 12.01 5.33 12.64
CA ILE A 81 11.38 4.60 13.74
C ILE A 81 12.43 3.80 14.52
N ASN A 82 13.29 3.05 13.84
CA ASN A 82 14.30 2.23 14.47
C ASN A 82 15.35 3.08 15.21
N LYS A 83 15.79 4.20 14.63
CA LYS A 83 16.71 5.16 15.27
C LYS A 83 16.12 5.75 16.55
N ALA A 84 14.82 5.94 16.62
CA ALA A 84 14.12 6.51 17.77
C ALA A 84 13.61 5.46 18.78
N GLY A 85 14.09 4.21 18.72
CA GLY A 85 13.81 3.17 19.71
C GLY A 85 12.91 2.01 19.22
N GLY A 86 12.52 2.02 17.95
CA GLY A 86 11.73 0.94 17.32
C GLY A 86 10.31 0.81 17.87
N VAL A 87 9.68 -0.30 17.59
CA VAL A 87 8.31 -0.66 18.05
C VAL A 87 8.44 -1.61 19.24
N LEU A 88 7.80 -1.27 20.36
CA LEU A 88 7.87 -2.04 21.62
C LEU A 88 9.33 -2.29 22.12
N GLY A 89 10.26 -1.41 21.74
CA GLY A 89 11.68 -1.52 22.09
C GLY A 89 12.49 -2.46 21.18
N GLN A 90 11.91 -2.87 20.04
CA GLN A 90 12.57 -3.71 19.04
C GLN A 90 12.62 -2.99 17.68
N PRO A 91 13.68 -3.15 16.89
CA PRO A 91 13.71 -2.61 15.54
C PRO A 91 12.70 -3.31 14.65
N ILE A 92 12.06 -2.53 13.76
CA ILE A 92 11.23 -3.07 12.67
C ILE A 92 12.14 -3.86 11.72
N GLN A 93 11.65 -5.02 11.28
CA GLN A 93 12.24 -5.82 10.21
C GLN A 93 11.40 -5.65 8.94
N LEU A 94 12.03 -5.21 7.85
CA LEU A 94 11.37 -5.00 6.56
C LEU A 94 11.73 -6.11 5.59
N PHE A 95 10.72 -6.64 4.88
CA PHE A 95 10.83 -7.68 3.86
C PHE A 95 10.22 -7.17 2.57
N THR A 96 11.03 -6.99 1.54
CA THR A 96 10.57 -6.41 0.26
C THR A 96 10.35 -7.52 -0.77
N GLU A 97 9.17 -7.52 -1.38
CA GLU A 97 8.78 -8.40 -2.48
C GLU A 97 8.27 -7.56 -3.66
N ASP A 98 8.52 -8.07 -4.86
CA ASP A 98 8.10 -7.47 -6.13
C ASP A 98 6.75 -8.05 -6.58
N ASP A 99 5.73 -7.24 -6.76
CA ASP A 99 4.44 -7.68 -7.31
C ASP A 99 4.43 -7.72 -8.85
N GLN A 100 5.49 -7.21 -9.50
CA GLN A 100 5.70 -7.21 -10.95
C GLN A 100 4.57 -6.55 -11.75
N THR A 101 3.69 -5.79 -11.10
CA THR A 101 2.42 -5.30 -11.67
C THR A 101 1.58 -6.46 -12.24
N ASP A 102 1.68 -7.67 -11.64
CA ASP A 102 0.98 -8.89 -12.04
C ASP A 102 0.25 -9.51 -10.84
N SER A 103 -1.06 -9.77 -11.00
CA SER A 103 -1.91 -10.27 -9.90
C SER A 103 -1.49 -11.65 -9.40
N THR A 104 -0.94 -12.51 -10.26
CA THR A 104 -0.46 -13.84 -9.87
C THR A 104 0.83 -13.72 -9.07
N ALA A 105 1.76 -12.87 -9.52
CA ALA A 105 2.99 -12.57 -8.79
C ALA A 105 2.69 -11.95 -7.42
N ALA A 106 1.76 -10.99 -7.36
CA ALA A 106 1.33 -10.35 -6.11
C ALA A 106 0.79 -11.37 -5.09
N ALA A 107 -0.09 -12.30 -5.52
CA ALA A 107 -0.63 -13.35 -4.65
C ALA A 107 0.46 -14.31 -4.15
N ALA A 108 1.40 -14.70 -5.02
CA ALA A 108 2.54 -15.55 -4.66
C ALA A 108 3.48 -14.85 -3.67
N ALA A 109 3.82 -13.58 -3.91
CA ALA A 109 4.64 -12.76 -3.03
C ALA A 109 3.96 -12.53 -1.67
N THR A 110 2.64 -12.29 -1.65
CA THR A 110 1.86 -12.21 -0.40
C THR A 110 1.97 -13.50 0.41
N THR A 111 1.80 -14.64 -0.25
CA THR A 111 1.96 -15.94 0.40
C THR A 111 3.35 -16.12 1.00
N LYS A 112 4.40 -15.73 0.26
CA LYS A 112 5.79 -15.78 0.74
C LYS A 112 6.01 -14.88 1.96
N LEU A 113 5.55 -13.63 1.91
CA LEU A 113 5.63 -12.69 3.03
C LEU A 113 5.01 -13.28 4.30
N ILE A 114 3.85 -13.93 4.17
CA ILE A 114 3.13 -14.49 5.32
C ILE A 114 3.78 -15.79 5.81
N THR A 115 4.05 -16.74 4.92
CA THR A 115 4.43 -18.11 5.32
C THR A 115 5.91 -18.29 5.58
N GLN A 116 6.77 -17.51 4.91
CA GLN A 116 8.24 -17.62 5.02
C GLN A 116 8.82 -16.45 5.84
N ASN A 117 8.35 -15.22 5.58
CA ASN A 117 8.86 -14.06 6.28
C ASN A 117 8.07 -13.76 7.56
N HIS A 118 6.91 -14.42 7.80
CA HIS A 118 6.07 -14.26 8.98
C HIS A 118 5.78 -12.80 9.30
N VAL A 119 5.39 -12.02 8.29
CA VAL A 119 5.08 -10.60 8.46
C VAL A 119 3.79 -10.39 9.26
N ASN A 120 3.76 -9.31 10.02
CA ASN A 120 2.63 -8.91 10.85
C ASN A 120 1.65 -7.97 10.13
N ALA A 121 2.17 -7.25 9.11
CA ALA A 121 1.41 -6.36 8.24
C ALA A 121 2.10 -6.23 6.88
N ILE A 122 1.36 -5.81 5.85
CA ILE A 122 1.89 -5.59 4.50
C ILE A 122 1.62 -4.14 4.08
N VAL A 123 2.65 -3.44 3.63
CA VAL A 123 2.55 -2.19 2.88
C VAL A 123 2.44 -2.54 1.39
N GLY A 124 1.27 -2.31 0.80
CA GLY A 124 0.98 -2.75 -0.58
C GLY A 124 -0.39 -3.44 -0.70
N ALA A 125 -0.71 -4.12 -1.84
CA ALA A 125 0.11 -4.16 -3.04
C ALA A 125 0.12 -2.79 -3.75
N GLN A 126 1.08 -2.60 -4.70
CA GLN A 126 1.19 -1.34 -5.42
C GLN A 126 -0.06 -1.03 -6.26
N PHE A 127 -0.69 -2.01 -6.86
CA PHE A 127 -1.82 -1.81 -7.77
C PHE A 127 -3.06 -2.57 -7.32
N SER A 128 -4.22 -2.08 -7.75
CA SER A 128 -5.53 -2.59 -7.31
C SER A 128 -5.75 -4.07 -7.64
N GLY A 129 -5.32 -4.53 -8.83
CA GLY A 129 -5.44 -5.94 -9.22
C GLY A 129 -4.62 -6.86 -8.33
N GLY A 130 -3.40 -6.48 -7.98
CA GLY A 130 -2.55 -7.20 -7.03
C GLY A 130 -3.13 -7.23 -5.63
N THR A 131 -3.68 -6.09 -5.18
CA THR A 131 -4.35 -6.00 -3.88
C THR A 131 -5.56 -6.93 -3.78
N ILE A 132 -6.41 -6.97 -4.82
CA ILE A 132 -7.58 -7.88 -4.85
C ILE A 132 -7.14 -9.35 -4.83
N ALA A 133 -6.07 -9.70 -5.54
CA ALA A 133 -5.53 -11.07 -5.53
C ALA A 133 -4.92 -11.45 -4.16
N SER A 134 -4.42 -10.48 -3.41
CA SER A 134 -3.67 -10.66 -2.16
C SER A 134 -4.56 -10.61 -0.92
N ILE A 135 -5.61 -9.78 -0.90
CA ILE A 135 -6.36 -9.45 0.33
C ILE A 135 -7.05 -10.68 0.95
N GLY A 136 -7.53 -11.62 0.14
CA GLY A 136 -8.11 -12.86 0.62
C GLY A 136 -7.12 -13.72 1.40
N ILE A 137 -5.87 -13.77 0.93
CA ILE A 137 -4.75 -14.50 1.56
C ILE A 137 -4.36 -13.82 2.87
N ALA A 138 -4.16 -12.50 2.82
CA ALA A 138 -3.73 -11.69 3.96
C ALA A 138 -4.75 -11.72 5.10
N LYS A 139 -6.04 -11.48 4.83
CA LYS A 139 -7.09 -11.52 5.86
C LYS A 139 -7.26 -12.90 6.49
N ALA A 140 -7.13 -13.98 5.70
CA ALA A 140 -7.21 -15.34 6.24
C ALA A 140 -6.08 -15.66 7.23
N ALA A 141 -4.93 -15.00 7.09
CA ALA A 141 -3.79 -15.07 7.99
C ALA A 141 -3.83 -14.02 9.12
N GLY A 142 -4.85 -13.17 9.20
CA GLY A 142 -4.93 -12.08 10.18
C GLY A 142 -3.92 -10.95 9.93
N VAL A 143 -3.41 -10.78 8.71
CA VAL A 143 -2.39 -9.79 8.32
C VAL A 143 -3.07 -8.63 7.61
N PRO A 144 -3.09 -7.41 8.18
CA PRO A 144 -3.63 -6.24 7.51
C PRO A 144 -2.72 -5.78 6.36
N MET A 145 -3.35 -5.22 5.32
CA MET A 145 -2.70 -4.57 4.20
C MET A 145 -2.99 -3.07 4.23
N VAL A 146 -1.94 -2.24 4.11
CA VAL A 146 -2.06 -0.79 3.94
C VAL A 146 -1.42 -0.43 2.61
N SER A 147 -2.24 -0.19 1.59
CA SER A 147 -1.73 0.12 0.25
C SER A 147 -1.48 1.61 0.08
N PRO A 148 -0.32 2.01 -0.46
CA PRO A 148 -0.04 3.40 -0.77
C PRO A 148 -0.72 3.89 -2.06
N SER A 149 -1.21 2.98 -2.92
CA SER A 149 -1.54 3.35 -4.31
C SER A 149 -2.63 2.51 -4.98
N ALA A 150 -3.25 1.55 -4.28
CA ALA A 150 -4.37 0.78 -4.81
C ALA A 150 -5.69 1.56 -4.67
N THR A 151 -6.07 2.27 -5.72
CA THR A 151 -7.14 3.29 -5.70
C THR A 151 -8.53 2.77 -6.10
N SER A 152 -8.66 1.56 -6.66
CA SER A 152 -9.94 1.03 -7.14
C SER A 152 -11.08 1.18 -6.12
N PRO A 153 -12.28 1.66 -6.54
CA PRO A 153 -13.44 1.73 -5.67
C PRO A 153 -13.90 0.36 -5.11
N ALA A 154 -13.56 -0.74 -5.81
CA ALA A 154 -13.90 -2.08 -5.35
C ALA A 154 -13.27 -2.44 -3.99
N LEU A 155 -12.15 -1.81 -3.64
CA LEU A 155 -11.42 -2.05 -2.40
C LEU A 155 -12.11 -1.43 -1.17
N SER A 156 -13.06 -0.51 -1.34
CA SER A 156 -13.92 0.00 -0.26
C SER A 156 -14.98 -1.02 0.21
N ASN A 157 -15.08 -2.19 -0.45
CA ASN A 157 -16.08 -3.21 -0.12
C ASN A 157 -15.63 -4.09 1.04
N LEU A 158 -16.25 -3.92 2.21
CA LEU A 158 -15.97 -4.71 3.41
C LEU A 158 -16.24 -6.21 3.26
N THR A 159 -17.16 -6.63 2.37
CA THR A 159 -17.37 -8.06 2.07
C THR A 159 -16.12 -8.66 1.44
N LEU A 160 -15.45 -7.92 0.55
CA LEU A 160 -14.19 -8.32 -0.07
C LEU A 160 -13.05 -8.28 0.95
N THR A 161 -12.87 -7.13 1.61
CA THR A 161 -11.68 -6.85 2.40
C THR A 161 -11.74 -7.40 3.83
N GLY A 162 -12.94 -7.62 4.36
CA GLY A 162 -13.15 -8.06 5.75
C GLY A 162 -12.64 -7.04 6.78
N GLY A 163 -12.38 -5.79 6.37
CA GLY A 163 -11.79 -4.75 7.21
C GLY A 163 -10.27 -4.89 7.42
N TYR A 164 -9.59 -5.77 6.66
CA TYR A 164 -8.14 -5.96 6.69
C TYR A 164 -7.39 -5.15 5.63
N PHE A 165 -8.10 -4.38 4.81
CA PHE A 165 -7.52 -3.45 3.84
C PHE A 165 -7.70 -2.01 4.29
N PHE A 166 -6.62 -1.25 4.15
CA PHE A 166 -6.53 0.19 4.34
C PHE A 166 -5.72 0.79 3.19
N ARG A 167 -5.88 2.06 2.92
CA ARG A 167 -5.06 2.75 1.94
C ARG A 167 -4.78 4.19 2.35
N THR A 168 -3.56 4.62 2.12
CA THR A 168 -3.14 6.00 2.31
C THR A 168 -3.45 6.86 1.08
N ALA A 169 -3.51 6.26 -0.13
CA ALA A 169 -4.01 6.97 -1.31
C ALA A 169 -5.55 7.06 -1.33
N PRO A 170 -6.13 8.20 -1.70
CA PRO A 170 -7.58 8.34 -1.82
C PRO A 170 -8.15 7.54 -3.00
N SER A 171 -9.44 7.19 -2.90
CA SER A 171 -10.14 6.33 -3.85
C SER A 171 -10.38 6.99 -5.21
N ASP A 172 -10.34 6.21 -6.29
CA ASP A 172 -10.81 6.58 -7.64
C ASP A 172 -12.27 7.02 -7.67
N ALA A 173 -13.06 6.67 -6.67
CA ALA A 173 -14.40 7.21 -6.49
C ALA A 173 -14.39 8.75 -6.36
N LEU A 174 -13.31 9.33 -5.83
CA LEU A 174 -13.10 10.78 -5.75
C LEU A 174 -12.41 11.30 -7.01
N GLN A 175 -11.37 10.63 -7.49
CA GLN A 175 -10.63 11.04 -8.69
C GLN A 175 -11.52 11.12 -9.92
N GLY A 176 -12.36 10.12 -10.15
CA GLY A 176 -13.28 10.11 -11.28
C GLY A 176 -14.30 11.27 -11.24
N VAL A 177 -14.72 11.67 -10.03
CA VAL A 177 -15.57 12.85 -9.84
C VAL A 177 -14.84 14.14 -10.21
N VAL A 178 -13.58 14.29 -9.78
CA VAL A 178 -12.74 15.46 -10.13
C VAL A 178 -12.51 15.51 -11.64
N ALA A 179 -12.12 14.39 -12.26
CA ALA A 179 -11.89 14.29 -13.69
C ALA A 179 -13.15 14.67 -14.50
N ALA A 180 -14.30 14.09 -14.18
CA ALA A 180 -15.55 14.35 -14.87
C ALA A 180 -16.00 15.82 -14.72
N ASN A 181 -15.91 16.38 -13.51
CA ASN A 181 -16.23 17.80 -13.27
C ASN A 181 -15.31 18.72 -14.07
N TYR A 182 -14.00 18.45 -14.08
CA TYR A 182 -13.04 19.27 -14.81
C TYR A 182 -13.28 19.23 -16.32
N LEU A 183 -13.49 18.04 -16.88
CA LEU A 183 -13.78 17.87 -18.31
C LEU A 183 -15.10 18.57 -18.71
N TYR A 184 -16.15 18.43 -17.90
CA TYR A 184 -17.45 18.98 -18.22
C TYR A 184 -17.56 20.49 -17.93
N THR A 185 -17.16 20.92 -16.73
CA THR A 185 -17.37 22.29 -16.25
C THR A 185 -16.27 23.24 -16.68
N ASN A 186 -15.00 22.85 -16.50
CA ASN A 186 -13.87 23.73 -16.77
C ASN A 186 -13.52 23.78 -18.25
N LEU A 187 -13.57 22.63 -18.95
CA LEU A 187 -13.21 22.53 -20.36
C LEU A 187 -14.41 22.52 -21.29
N SER A 188 -15.63 22.51 -20.73
CA SER A 188 -16.88 22.56 -21.50
C SER A 188 -17.04 21.42 -22.51
N PHE A 189 -16.41 20.26 -22.27
CA PHE A 189 -16.63 19.08 -23.11
C PHE A 189 -18.01 18.47 -22.83
N ARG A 190 -18.63 17.96 -23.90
CA ARG A 190 -19.96 17.33 -23.84
C ARG A 190 -19.92 15.89 -24.38
N TYR A 191 -18.92 15.57 -25.19
CA TYR A 191 -18.75 14.26 -25.84
C TYR A 191 -17.32 13.79 -25.63
N ILE A 192 -17.14 12.77 -24.80
CA ILE A 192 -15.81 12.17 -24.55
C ILE A 192 -15.87 10.67 -24.78
N ASN A 193 -14.70 10.09 -25.00
CA ASN A 193 -14.52 8.65 -24.95
C ASN A 193 -13.57 8.25 -23.83
N LEU A 194 -13.74 7.04 -23.34
CA LEU A 194 -12.95 6.49 -22.25
C LEU A 194 -12.19 5.26 -22.75
N ILE A 195 -10.98 5.11 -22.25
CA ILE A 195 -10.21 3.88 -22.41
C ILE A 195 -9.60 3.51 -21.07
N GLY A 196 -9.73 2.25 -20.66
CA GLY A 196 -9.22 1.73 -19.40
C GLY A 196 -8.58 0.37 -19.57
N ARG A 197 -7.56 0.08 -18.78
CA ARG A 197 -6.97 -1.25 -18.70
C ARG A 197 -7.97 -2.27 -18.14
N ASP A 198 -7.85 -3.53 -18.59
CA ASP A 198 -8.75 -4.63 -18.15
C ASP A 198 -8.31 -5.17 -16.77
N ASP A 199 -8.53 -4.35 -15.75
CA ASP A 199 -8.43 -4.75 -14.35
C ASP A 199 -9.39 -3.92 -13.48
N SER A 200 -9.35 -4.15 -12.16
CA SER A 200 -10.24 -3.45 -11.22
C SER A 200 -9.96 -1.94 -11.14
N TYR A 201 -8.74 -1.49 -11.42
CA TYR A 201 -8.37 -0.09 -11.45
C TYR A 201 -8.95 0.60 -12.69
N GLY A 202 -8.54 0.18 -13.90
CA GLY A 202 -8.97 0.83 -15.13
C GLY A 202 -10.48 0.81 -15.32
N ARG A 203 -11.12 -0.36 -15.12
CA ARG A 203 -12.59 -0.49 -15.18
C ARG A 203 -13.30 0.36 -14.11
N GLY A 204 -12.77 0.39 -12.88
CA GLY A 204 -13.32 1.16 -11.78
C GLY A 204 -13.32 2.65 -12.07
N LEU A 205 -12.18 3.23 -12.43
CA LEU A 205 -12.02 4.66 -12.66
C LEU A 205 -12.84 5.13 -13.87
N VAL A 206 -12.77 4.43 -15.02
CA VAL A 206 -13.60 4.81 -16.19
C VAL A 206 -15.09 4.69 -15.90
N GLY A 207 -15.51 3.74 -15.07
CA GLY A 207 -16.90 3.58 -14.62
C GLY A 207 -17.39 4.77 -13.80
N VAL A 208 -16.58 5.26 -12.86
CA VAL A 208 -16.89 6.47 -12.06
C VAL A 208 -16.98 7.70 -12.96
N ILE A 209 -16.00 7.89 -13.86
CA ILE A 209 -15.99 9.02 -14.80
C ILE A 209 -17.24 8.99 -15.69
N ASN A 210 -17.57 7.85 -16.30
CA ASN A 210 -18.75 7.68 -17.12
C ASN A 210 -20.01 8.11 -16.37
N THR A 211 -20.21 7.54 -15.18
CA THR A 211 -21.40 7.82 -14.36
C THR A 211 -21.48 9.30 -13.99
N LYS A 212 -20.37 9.89 -13.52
CA LYS A 212 -20.38 11.30 -13.11
C LYS A 212 -20.51 12.24 -14.30
N PHE A 213 -19.79 12.02 -15.41
CA PHE A 213 -19.87 12.86 -16.60
C PHE A 213 -21.27 12.87 -17.22
N THR A 214 -21.90 11.71 -17.29
CA THR A 214 -23.28 11.56 -17.75
C THR A 214 -24.28 12.26 -16.81
N SER A 215 -24.07 12.17 -15.50
CA SER A 215 -24.93 12.87 -14.51
C SER A 215 -24.87 14.40 -14.62
N LEU A 216 -23.79 14.94 -15.21
CA LEU A 216 -23.65 16.37 -15.50
C LEU A 216 -24.31 16.80 -16.82
N GLY A 217 -24.81 15.85 -17.62
CA GLY A 217 -25.40 16.10 -18.95
C GLY A 217 -24.39 15.89 -20.09
N GLY A 218 -23.23 15.30 -19.82
CA GLY A 218 -22.27 14.87 -20.84
C GLY A 218 -22.63 13.51 -21.44
N HIS A 219 -21.95 13.15 -22.52
CA HIS A 219 -22.11 11.86 -23.19
C HIS A 219 -20.76 11.15 -23.31
N VAL A 220 -20.71 9.89 -22.88
CA VAL A 220 -19.62 8.97 -23.17
C VAL A 220 -20.09 8.05 -24.29
N ASN A 221 -19.59 8.32 -25.51
CA ASN A 221 -20.05 7.56 -26.69
C ASN A 221 -19.40 6.18 -26.80
N THR A 222 -18.16 6.04 -26.31
CA THR A 222 -17.43 4.78 -26.38
C THR A 222 -16.57 4.61 -25.13
N THR A 223 -16.59 3.41 -24.55
CA THR A 223 -15.63 2.99 -23.53
C THR A 223 -14.92 1.74 -24.05
N VAL A 224 -13.61 1.84 -24.23
CA VAL A 224 -12.74 0.74 -24.64
C VAL A 224 -12.04 0.17 -23.43
N ILE A 225 -12.04 -1.15 -23.29
CA ILE A 225 -11.30 -1.84 -22.23
C ILE A 225 -10.20 -2.67 -22.87
N ILE A 226 -8.95 -2.30 -22.61
CA ILE A 226 -7.77 -2.89 -23.26
C ILE A 226 -7.12 -3.98 -22.40
N ASN A 227 -6.64 -5.03 -23.04
CA ASN A 227 -5.77 -6.00 -22.39
C ASN A 227 -4.39 -5.36 -22.15
N PRO A 228 -3.96 -5.14 -20.90
CA PRO A 228 -2.69 -4.46 -20.62
C PRO A 228 -1.45 -5.25 -21.07
N LYS A 229 -1.60 -6.54 -21.42
CA LYS A 229 -0.53 -7.39 -21.96
C LYS A 229 -0.52 -7.46 -23.50
N ALA A 230 -1.39 -6.70 -24.18
CA ALA A 230 -1.40 -6.65 -25.63
C ALA A 230 -0.17 -5.90 -26.17
N THR A 231 0.30 -6.34 -27.33
CA THR A 231 1.43 -5.72 -28.05
C THR A 231 0.99 -4.70 -29.11
N THR A 232 -0.32 -4.57 -29.31
CA THR A 232 -0.92 -3.61 -30.26
C THR A 232 -2.31 -3.20 -29.80
N PHE A 233 -2.65 -1.94 -30.03
CA PHE A 233 -3.92 -1.29 -29.71
C PHE A 233 -4.57 -0.62 -30.92
N GLN A 234 -4.15 -0.96 -32.15
CA GLN A 234 -4.63 -0.28 -33.35
C GLN A 234 -6.16 -0.37 -33.51
N THR A 235 -6.75 -1.54 -33.27
CA THR A 235 -8.20 -1.72 -33.33
C THR A 235 -8.91 -0.93 -32.20
N ASP A 236 -8.31 -0.90 -31.02
CA ASP A 236 -8.83 -0.14 -29.88
C ASP A 236 -8.83 1.37 -30.18
N ILE A 237 -7.75 1.89 -30.79
CA ILE A 237 -7.64 3.29 -31.24
C ILE A 237 -8.69 3.60 -32.30
N GLN A 238 -8.87 2.77 -33.31
CA GLN A 238 -9.90 2.94 -34.33
C GLN A 238 -11.30 3.02 -33.70
N THR A 239 -11.61 2.09 -32.78
CA THR A 239 -12.88 2.08 -32.05
C THR A 239 -13.05 3.34 -31.22
N LEU A 240 -11.99 3.75 -30.50
CA LEU A 240 -11.99 4.91 -29.61
C LEU A 240 -12.29 6.22 -30.36
N PHE A 241 -11.83 6.36 -31.61
CA PHE A 241 -12.03 7.57 -32.42
C PHE A 241 -13.18 7.47 -33.42
N SER A 242 -13.88 6.34 -33.51
CA SER A 242 -14.98 6.13 -34.47
C SER A 242 -16.15 7.10 -34.29
N THR A 243 -16.37 7.60 -33.08
CA THR A 243 -17.46 8.53 -32.71
C THR A 243 -17.02 10.01 -32.65
N ASN A 244 -15.80 10.32 -33.08
CA ASN A 244 -15.24 11.68 -33.12
C ASN A 244 -15.36 12.44 -31.79
N PRO A 245 -14.78 11.95 -30.68
CA PRO A 245 -14.88 12.57 -29.37
C PRO A 245 -14.18 13.94 -29.31
N GLN A 246 -14.58 14.81 -28.37
CA GLN A 246 -13.90 16.05 -28.08
C GLN A 246 -12.59 15.84 -27.30
N ALA A 247 -12.54 14.78 -26.49
CA ALA A 247 -11.38 14.37 -25.71
C ALA A 247 -11.45 12.87 -25.41
N VAL A 248 -10.31 12.29 -25.03
CA VAL A 248 -10.19 10.89 -24.56
C VAL A 248 -9.63 10.91 -23.15
N TYR A 249 -10.23 10.13 -22.25
CA TYR A 249 -9.64 9.85 -20.93
C TYR A 249 -9.06 8.43 -20.91
N PHE A 250 -7.82 8.29 -20.46
CA PHE A 250 -7.11 7.03 -20.36
C PHE A 250 -6.74 6.69 -18.92
N ALA A 251 -7.36 5.61 -18.39
CA ALA A 251 -6.98 4.99 -17.13
C ALA A 251 -6.05 3.81 -17.39
N GLY A 252 -4.75 3.98 -17.18
CA GLY A 252 -3.73 3.02 -17.52
C GLY A 252 -2.40 3.23 -16.81
N PHE A 253 -1.40 2.44 -17.20
CA PHE A 253 -0.05 2.50 -16.68
C PHE A 253 0.97 2.73 -17.81
N PRO A 254 2.22 3.14 -17.50
CA PRO A 254 3.24 3.44 -18.50
C PRO A 254 3.52 2.31 -19.49
N GLY A 255 3.43 1.04 -19.04
CA GLY A 255 3.73 -0.10 -19.92
C GLY A 255 2.85 -0.15 -21.16
N GLU A 256 1.53 -0.23 -21.02
CA GLU A 256 0.58 -0.20 -22.13
C GLU A 256 0.44 1.20 -22.73
N GLY A 257 0.63 2.25 -21.91
CA GLY A 257 0.53 3.63 -22.34
C GLY A 257 1.55 4.01 -23.42
N LEU A 258 2.79 3.51 -23.32
CA LEU A 258 3.83 3.76 -24.31
C LEU A 258 3.44 3.19 -25.69
N ILE A 259 2.91 1.98 -25.72
CA ILE A 259 2.48 1.32 -26.96
C ILE A 259 1.28 2.05 -27.56
N LEU A 260 0.25 2.30 -26.75
CA LEU A 260 -0.99 2.95 -27.16
C LEU A 260 -0.70 4.34 -27.78
N MET A 261 0.04 5.18 -27.06
CA MET A 261 0.32 6.54 -27.46
C MET A 261 1.24 6.61 -28.68
N SER A 262 2.21 5.71 -28.80
CA SER A 262 3.07 5.62 -29.98
C SER A 262 2.26 5.23 -31.23
N GLN A 263 1.35 4.27 -31.11
CA GLN A 263 0.48 3.86 -32.22
C GLN A 263 -0.55 4.92 -32.59
N TRP A 264 -1.12 5.62 -31.61
CA TRP A 264 -1.98 6.78 -31.86
C TRP A 264 -1.23 7.87 -32.64
N GLN A 265 -0.05 8.29 -32.18
CA GLN A 265 0.76 9.32 -32.82
C GLN A 265 1.14 8.93 -34.26
N ALA A 266 1.56 7.68 -34.46
CA ALA A 266 1.91 7.19 -35.80
C ALA A 266 0.70 7.21 -36.76
N GLY A 267 -0.51 7.01 -36.26
CA GLY A 267 -1.76 7.01 -37.01
C GLY A 267 -2.28 8.40 -37.42
N LEU A 268 -1.78 9.49 -36.82
CA LEU A 268 -2.34 10.85 -37.02
C LEU A 268 -2.24 11.35 -38.44
N SER A 269 -1.17 11.01 -39.19
CA SER A 269 -1.00 11.45 -40.57
C SER A 269 -2.10 10.91 -41.49
N SER A 270 -2.55 9.68 -41.25
CA SER A 270 -3.61 9.03 -42.03
C SER A 270 -5.01 9.31 -41.45
N ASN A 271 -5.10 9.71 -40.21
CA ASN A 271 -6.36 9.93 -39.46
C ASN A 271 -6.31 11.27 -38.70
N PRO A 272 -6.40 12.41 -39.37
CA PRO A 272 -6.32 13.75 -38.73
C PRO A 272 -7.41 13.96 -37.66
N GLY A 273 -8.56 13.28 -37.75
CA GLY A 273 -9.64 13.29 -36.77
C GLY A 273 -9.27 12.71 -35.41
N TRP A 274 -8.21 11.93 -35.31
CA TRP A 274 -7.72 11.38 -34.05
C TRP A 274 -6.92 12.42 -33.22
N ASN A 275 -6.57 13.57 -33.78
CA ASN A 275 -5.83 14.61 -33.07
C ASN A 275 -6.74 15.32 -32.06
N ARG A 276 -6.99 14.66 -30.93
CA ARG A 276 -7.82 15.12 -29.81
C ARG A 276 -7.00 15.19 -28.54
N PRO A 277 -7.38 16.07 -27.57
CA PRO A 277 -6.76 16.11 -26.25
C PRO A 277 -6.88 14.77 -25.52
N TRP A 278 -5.80 14.38 -24.85
CA TRP A 278 -5.78 13.23 -23.95
C TRP A 278 -5.77 13.68 -22.50
N PHE A 279 -6.55 12.97 -21.69
CA PHE A 279 -6.53 13.07 -20.25
C PHE A 279 -6.12 11.72 -19.68
N PHE A 280 -5.15 11.75 -18.78
CA PHE A 280 -4.56 10.57 -18.17
C PHE A 280 -4.97 10.46 -16.70
N SER A 281 -4.97 9.25 -16.21
CA SER A 281 -5.05 8.97 -14.79
C SER A 281 -3.69 9.18 -14.10
N GLU A 282 -3.69 9.10 -12.79
CA GLU A 282 -2.50 9.24 -11.94
C GLU A 282 -1.43 8.18 -12.23
N GLY A 283 -1.85 6.97 -12.63
CA GLY A 283 -0.93 5.89 -13.01
C GLY A 283 0.01 6.26 -14.16
N LEU A 284 -0.26 7.38 -14.85
CA LEU A 284 0.53 7.92 -15.96
C LEU A 284 1.17 9.28 -15.62
N ASP A 285 1.01 9.77 -14.37
CA ASP A 285 1.61 11.01 -13.87
C ASP A 285 3.08 10.79 -13.51
N SER A 286 3.91 10.68 -14.53
CA SER A 286 5.34 10.42 -14.41
C SER A 286 6.14 11.22 -15.44
N GLN A 287 7.07 12.03 -14.96
CA GLN A 287 8.00 12.74 -15.83
C GLN A 287 8.81 11.78 -16.70
N ALA A 288 9.25 10.66 -16.12
CA ALA A 288 9.99 9.64 -16.87
C ALA A 288 9.14 9.04 -18.00
N PHE A 289 7.82 8.86 -17.80
CA PHE A 289 6.92 8.40 -18.83
C PHE A 289 6.73 9.46 -19.94
N MET A 290 6.56 10.74 -19.58
CA MET A 290 6.48 11.82 -20.57
C MET A 290 7.75 11.91 -21.41
N ASP A 291 8.92 11.75 -20.79
CA ASP A 291 10.21 11.73 -21.49
C ASP A 291 10.34 10.52 -22.43
N GLN A 292 9.86 9.35 -22.04
CA GLN A 292 9.82 8.16 -22.90
C GLN A 292 8.89 8.36 -24.11
N LEU A 293 7.72 8.94 -23.94
CA LEU A 293 6.79 9.23 -25.01
C LEU A 293 7.41 10.19 -26.02
N ARG A 294 8.04 11.26 -25.56
CA ARG A 294 8.72 12.25 -26.38
C ARG A 294 9.94 11.68 -27.10
N GLY A 295 10.71 10.86 -26.40
CA GLY A 295 11.89 10.15 -26.94
C GLY A 295 11.57 8.94 -27.81
N SER A 296 10.29 8.57 -27.98
CA SER A 296 9.88 7.47 -28.84
C SER A 296 10.16 7.77 -30.32
N SER A 297 10.23 6.72 -31.14
CA SER A 297 10.50 6.85 -32.59
C SER A 297 9.48 7.74 -33.34
N VAL A 298 8.28 7.91 -32.77
CA VAL A 298 7.20 8.75 -33.33
C VAL A 298 7.10 10.14 -32.67
N ASN A 299 7.91 10.42 -31.65
CA ASN A 299 7.96 11.70 -30.94
C ASN A 299 6.56 12.22 -30.55
N VAL A 300 5.93 11.58 -29.57
CA VAL A 300 4.57 11.93 -29.13
C VAL A 300 4.54 13.38 -28.61
N ASP A 301 3.57 14.18 -29.09
CA ASP A 301 3.34 15.54 -28.61
C ASP A 301 2.69 15.53 -27.22
N VAL A 302 3.53 15.45 -26.20
CA VAL A 302 3.09 15.40 -24.79
C VAL A 302 2.47 16.72 -24.30
N THR A 303 2.64 17.84 -25.01
CA THR A 303 2.05 19.14 -24.60
C THR A 303 0.52 19.15 -24.69
N LYS A 304 -0.07 18.18 -25.37
CA LYS A 304 -1.53 17.97 -25.47
C LYS A 304 -2.09 17.05 -24.41
N ILE A 305 -1.22 16.50 -23.55
CA ILE A 305 -1.60 15.59 -22.47
C ILE A 305 -1.89 16.39 -21.21
N ARG A 306 -2.97 16.04 -20.54
CA ARG A 306 -3.34 16.45 -19.19
C ARG A 306 -3.75 15.24 -18.41
N GLY A 307 -3.88 15.37 -17.09
CA GLY A 307 -4.36 14.28 -16.27
C GLY A 307 -4.87 14.73 -14.92
N THR A 308 -5.37 13.79 -14.15
CA THR A 308 -5.74 13.98 -12.75
C THR A 308 -4.89 13.07 -11.88
N SER A 309 -4.51 13.57 -10.71
CA SER A 309 -3.70 12.82 -9.73
C SER A 309 -4.09 13.20 -8.31
N PRO A 310 -4.08 12.28 -7.35
CA PRO A 310 -4.08 12.66 -5.95
C PRO A 310 -2.79 13.45 -5.68
N VAL A 311 -2.87 14.36 -4.75
CA VAL A 311 -1.71 15.21 -4.44
C VAL A 311 -1.63 15.45 -2.95
N SER A 312 -0.43 15.31 -2.42
CA SER A 312 -0.14 15.64 -1.03
C SER A 312 -0.35 17.13 -0.78
N PRO A 313 -0.94 17.51 0.36
CA PRO A 313 -1.13 18.91 0.67
C PRO A 313 0.20 19.66 0.69
N PHE A 314 0.25 20.82 0.02
CA PHE A 314 1.41 21.70 0.15
C PHE A 314 1.53 22.22 1.56
N GLY A 315 2.75 22.35 2.02
CA GLY A 315 3.05 22.97 3.30
C GLY A 315 4.25 22.38 4.01
N ALA A 316 4.55 22.93 5.16
CA ALA A 316 5.78 22.66 5.87
C ALA A 316 6.04 21.18 6.20
N ILE A 317 4.99 20.35 6.35
CA ILE A 317 5.15 18.93 6.68
C ILE A 317 5.67 18.17 5.45
N HIS A 318 4.97 18.27 4.32
CA HIS A 318 5.38 17.60 3.08
C HIS A 318 6.74 18.12 2.58
N ASP A 319 6.94 19.44 2.56
CA ASP A 319 8.20 20.05 2.11
C ASP A 319 9.41 19.60 2.96
N ALA A 320 9.24 19.52 4.29
CA ALA A 320 10.28 19.01 5.17
C ALA A 320 10.56 17.52 4.93
N TRP A 321 9.53 16.70 4.69
CA TRP A 321 9.69 15.32 4.36
C TRP A 321 10.43 15.11 3.02
N VAL A 322 10.11 15.90 1.98
CA VAL A 322 10.82 15.86 0.68
C VAL A 322 12.30 16.15 0.85
N VAL A 323 12.67 17.13 1.73
CA VAL A 323 14.08 17.41 2.03
C VAL A 323 14.74 16.21 2.72
N GLN A 324 14.08 15.59 3.67
CA GLN A 324 14.59 14.39 4.38
C GLN A 324 14.72 13.20 3.43
N PHE A 325 13.72 12.96 2.58
CA PHE A 325 13.76 11.89 1.59
C PHE A 325 14.96 12.04 0.65
N LYS A 326 15.17 13.23 0.09
CA LYS A 326 16.34 13.52 -0.77
C LYS A 326 17.67 13.32 -0.04
N ALA A 327 17.76 13.78 1.19
CA ALA A 327 18.97 13.62 1.99
C ALA A 327 19.30 12.14 2.28
N ALA A 328 18.27 11.33 2.57
CA ALA A 328 18.42 9.90 2.83
C ALA A 328 18.73 9.08 1.57
N ASN A 329 18.37 9.54 0.39
CA ASN A 329 18.39 8.81 -0.87
C ASN A 329 19.31 9.44 -1.93
N ASN A 330 20.44 10.03 -1.54
CA ASN A 330 21.45 10.60 -2.45
C ASN A 330 20.88 11.62 -3.46
N GLY A 331 19.90 12.41 -3.06
CA GLY A 331 19.27 13.42 -3.90
C GLY A 331 18.13 12.91 -4.78
N LEU A 332 17.74 11.64 -4.67
CA LEU A 332 16.59 11.10 -5.39
C LEU A 332 15.33 11.94 -5.07
N VAL A 333 14.64 12.36 -6.12
CA VAL A 333 13.34 13.04 -5.98
C VAL A 333 12.27 11.98 -5.71
N PRO A 334 11.41 12.18 -4.69
CA PRO A 334 10.30 11.24 -4.48
C PRO A 334 9.38 11.21 -5.71
N VAL A 335 8.91 10.02 -6.05
CA VAL A 335 7.88 9.83 -7.08
C VAL A 335 6.50 9.84 -6.41
N LEU A 336 5.45 9.87 -7.21
CA LEU A 336 4.09 9.72 -6.73
C LEU A 336 3.98 8.47 -5.85
N TYR A 337 3.34 8.57 -4.68
CA TYR A 337 3.14 7.54 -3.66
C TYR A 337 4.34 7.21 -2.74
N SER A 338 5.51 7.84 -2.92
CA SER A 338 6.65 7.63 -2.00
C SER A 338 6.33 8.08 -0.56
N ASP A 339 5.63 9.20 -0.40
CA ASP A 339 5.15 9.75 0.88
C ASP A 339 3.99 8.93 1.46
N TYR A 340 3.05 8.48 0.64
CA TYR A 340 1.97 7.57 1.04
C TYR A 340 2.52 6.23 1.56
N THR A 341 3.60 5.73 0.95
CA THR A 341 4.29 4.50 1.40
C THR A 341 4.96 4.70 2.76
N TYR A 342 5.61 5.85 2.95
CA TYR A 342 6.18 6.25 4.24
C TYR A 342 5.10 6.29 5.33
N ASP A 343 3.95 6.92 5.05
CA ASP A 343 2.82 7.04 5.97
C ASP A 343 2.21 5.68 6.32
N ALA A 344 2.11 4.77 5.36
CA ALA A 344 1.63 3.40 5.60
C ALA A 344 2.48 2.65 6.63
N VAL A 345 3.81 2.79 6.58
CA VAL A 345 4.73 2.19 7.58
C VAL A 345 4.50 2.81 8.95
N TYR A 346 4.40 4.14 9.04
CA TYR A 346 4.17 4.83 10.30
C TYR A 346 2.85 4.43 10.96
N LEU A 347 1.77 4.34 10.18
CA LEU A 347 0.44 3.92 10.65
C LEU A 347 0.46 2.50 11.22
N ILE A 348 1.11 1.55 10.54
CA ILE A 348 1.29 0.18 11.03
C ILE A 348 2.08 0.18 12.34
N ALA A 349 3.18 0.92 12.41
CA ALA A 349 4.03 1.01 13.60
C ALA A 349 3.31 1.65 14.79
N LEU A 350 2.55 2.74 14.56
CA LEU A 350 1.71 3.39 15.57
C LEU A 350 0.62 2.44 16.08
N ALA A 351 -0.05 1.71 15.19
CA ALA A 351 -1.08 0.75 15.54
C ALA A 351 -0.53 -0.40 16.40
N ALA A 352 0.63 -0.94 16.04
CA ALA A 352 1.32 -1.97 16.84
C ALA A 352 1.73 -1.45 18.22
N THR A 353 2.24 -0.21 18.29
CA THR A 353 2.63 0.45 19.55
C THR A 353 1.42 0.68 20.46
N LYS A 354 0.31 1.19 19.89
CA LYS A 354 -0.96 1.38 20.60
C LYS A 354 -1.54 0.06 21.11
N ALA A 355 -1.51 -0.96 20.27
CA ALA A 355 -1.97 -2.32 20.63
C ALA A 355 -1.06 -2.99 21.69
N LYS A 356 0.16 -2.49 21.89
CA LYS A 356 1.24 -3.16 22.67
C LYS A 356 1.49 -4.59 22.17
N SER A 357 1.29 -4.84 20.89
CA SER A 357 1.34 -6.14 20.24
C SER A 357 1.80 -5.99 18.78
N VAL A 358 2.53 -6.98 18.28
CA VAL A 358 2.84 -7.11 16.85
C VAL A 358 1.90 -8.10 16.14
N ASP A 359 0.88 -8.60 16.82
CA ASP A 359 -0.15 -9.43 16.20
C ASP A 359 -0.93 -8.65 15.13
N GLY A 360 -1.09 -9.23 13.93
CA GLY A 360 -1.70 -8.54 12.79
C GLY A 360 -3.14 -8.11 13.04
N THR A 361 -3.94 -8.95 13.75
CA THR A 361 -5.32 -8.60 14.10
C THR A 361 -5.38 -7.44 15.09
N ALA A 362 -4.44 -7.41 16.06
CA ALA A 362 -4.32 -6.30 17.00
C ALA A 362 -3.88 -5.00 16.29
N ILE A 363 -2.99 -5.08 15.31
CA ILE A 363 -2.61 -3.95 14.45
C ILE A 363 -3.84 -3.45 13.69
N GLN A 364 -4.54 -4.34 12.98
CA GLN A 364 -5.75 -4.02 12.22
C GLN A 364 -6.78 -3.27 13.06
N ALA A 365 -7.05 -3.73 14.27
CA ALA A 365 -8.03 -3.13 15.18
C ALA A 365 -7.65 -1.70 15.63
N ASN A 366 -6.37 -1.32 15.56
CA ASN A 366 -5.86 -0.03 16.02
C ASN A 366 -5.52 0.97 14.90
N LEU A 367 -5.49 0.57 13.63
CA LEU A 367 -5.14 1.47 12.51
C LEU A 367 -6.01 2.73 12.47
N ARG A 368 -7.35 2.59 12.57
CA ARG A 368 -8.26 3.76 12.58
C ARG A 368 -8.04 4.67 13.77
N ALA A 369 -7.71 4.09 14.93
CA ALA A 369 -7.53 4.86 16.15
C ALA A 369 -6.24 5.69 16.21
N VAL A 370 -5.25 5.38 15.39
CA VAL A 370 -4.00 6.13 15.28
C VAL A 370 -3.96 7.08 14.09
N SER A 371 -4.86 6.89 13.12
CA SER A 371 -4.97 7.74 11.93
C SER A 371 -5.79 9.01 12.15
N GLY A 372 -6.51 9.14 13.28
CA GLY A 372 -7.47 10.22 13.53
C GLY A 372 -8.86 9.99 12.93
N GLY A 373 -9.06 8.94 12.14
CA GLY A 373 -10.29 8.68 11.36
C GLY A 373 -11.55 8.41 12.18
N SER A 374 -11.44 8.09 13.47
CA SER A 374 -12.58 7.93 14.37
C SER A 374 -13.01 9.24 15.08
N GLY A 375 -12.45 10.38 14.69
CA GLY A 375 -12.65 11.64 15.43
C GLY A 375 -12.10 11.59 16.86
N SER A 376 -11.20 10.64 17.12
CA SER A 376 -10.71 10.30 18.45
C SER A 376 -9.91 11.42 19.10
N GLY A 377 -9.57 12.49 18.39
CA GLY A 377 -8.62 13.48 18.86
C GLY A 377 -7.27 12.81 19.20
N GLY A 378 -6.35 13.53 19.77
CA GLY A 378 -5.06 12.97 20.19
C GLY A 378 -3.91 13.93 19.91
N THR A 379 -2.74 13.55 20.41
CA THR A 379 -1.52 14.28 20.08
C THR A 379 -1.20 14.10 18.61
N VAL A 380 -1.09 15.21 17.87
CA VAL A 380 -0.70 15.18 16.46
C VAL A 380 0.75 14.71 16.36
N ILE A 381 0.99 13.68 15.60
CA ILE A 381 2.31 13.12 15.30
C ILE A 381 2.60 13.37 13.82
N LYS A 382 3.77 13.91 13.52
CA LYS A 382 4.24 14.24 12.17
C LYS A 382 5.47 13.40 11.80
N PRO A 383 5.89 13.37 10.52
CA PRO A 383 7.14 12.74 10.09
C PRO A 383 8.31 13.10 11.00
N GLY A 384 9.13 12.10 11.36
CA GLY A 384 10.27 12.26 12.26
C GLY A 384 9.94 12.36 13.77
N GLN A 385 8.67 12.39 14.19
CA GLN A 385 8.26 12.57 15.58
C GLN A 385 7.99 11.25 16.32
N TRP A 386 8.67 10.16 15.97
CA TRP A 386 8.45 8.85 16.59
C TRP A 386 8.65 8.84 18.11
N ALA A 387 9.66 9.56 18.65
CA ALA A 387 9.89 9.66 20.09
C ALA A 387 8.69 10.28 20.83
N LEU A 388 8.05 11.31 20.26
CA LEU A 388 6.83 11.89 20.80
C LEU A 388 5.67 10.87 20.78
N ALA A 389 5.52 10.10 19.69
CA ALA A 389 4.53 9.04 19.58
C ALA A 389 4.70 7.98 20.68
N LEU A 390 5.93 7.52 20.90
CA LEU A 390 6.24 6.55 21.97
C LEU A 390 5.88 7.10 23.36
N THR A 391 6.27 8.34 23.65
CA THR A 391 5.97 8.97 24.94
C THR A 391 4.46 9.08 25.15
N THR A 392 3.72 9.51 24.13
CA THR A 392 2.26 9.65 24.19
C THR A 392 1.57 8.31 24.38
N LEU A 393 1.89 7.30 23.55
CA LEU A 393 1.23 5.98 23.58
C LEU A 393 1.59 5.15 24.82
N ASN A 394 2.71 5.41 25.48
CA ASN A 394 3.08 4.79 26.74
C ASN A 394 2.39 5.42 27.95
N THR A 395 1.79 6.59 27.80
CA THR A 395 0.98 7.21 28.86
C THR A 395 -0.39 6.54 28.91
N THR A 396 -0.93 6.35 30.13
CA THR A 396 -2.27 5.76 30.32
C THR A 396 -3.33 6.59 29.61
N GLY A 397 -4.09 5.99 28.70
CA GLY A 397 -5.11 6.68 27.90
C GLY A 397 -4.56 7.55 26.77
N GLY A 398 -3.24 7.52 26.50
CA GLY A 398 -2.62 8.29 25.44
C GLY A 398 -3.17 7.90 24.06
N THR A 399 -3.53 8.94 23.29
CA THR A 399 -4.02 8.81 21.90
C THR A 399 -3.19 9.69 20.98
N VAL A 400 -3.02 9.23 19.74
CA VAL A 400 -2.30 9.97 18.70
C VAL A 400 -3.19 10.16 17.50
N ASN A 401 -2.87 11.17 16.70
CA ASN A 401 -3.40 11.42 15.37
C ASN A 401 -2.24 11.60 14.39
N TRP A 402 -2.13 10.74 13.39
CA TRP A 402 -1.07 10.83 12.39
C TRP A 402 -1.41 11.90 11.34
N GLU A 403 -0.55 12.93 11.25
CA GLU A 403 -0.52 13.91 10.16
C GLU A 403 0.72 13.64 9.32
N GLY A 404 0.53 12.88 8.26
CA GLY A 404 1.59 12.28 7.48
C GLY A 404 2.31 13.20 6.49
N ALA A 405 3.25 12.62 5.77
CA ALA A 405 3.93 13.27 4.66
C ALA A 405 2.98 13.51 3.48
N ALA A 406 2.03 12.61 3.27
CA ALA A 406 0.97 12.71 2.26
C ALA A 406 -0.27 13.48 2.76
N GLY A 407 -0.30 13.87 4.03
CA GLY A 407 -1.41 14.62 4.63
C GLY A 407 -2.10 13.88 5.76
N SER A 408 -3.37 14.22 6.00
CA SER A 408 -4.20 13.59 7.03
C SER A 408 -4.70 12.24 6.56
N GLU A 409 -4.29 11.17 7.25
CA GLU A 409 -4.62 9.78 6.91
C GLU A 409 -5.83 9.27 7.71
N ASN A 410 -6.91 10.04 7.73
CA ASN A 410 -8.10 9.75 8.53
C ASN A 410 -8.91 8.59 7.95
N PHE A 411 -8.57 7.35 8.30
CA PHE A 411 -9.27 6.16 7.82
C PHE A 411 -10.76 6.15 8.21
N ASP A 412 -11.62 6.05 7.21
CA ASP A 412 -13.05 5.86 7.40
C ASP A 412 -13.41 4.40 7.81
N ALA A 413 -14.69 4.08 7.85
CA ALA A 413 -15.18 2.73 8.19
C ALA A 413 -14.69 1.65 7.21
N ASN A 414 -14.41 2.01 5.97
CA ASN A 414 -13.94 1.08 4.94
C ASN A 414 -12.40 0.95 4.89
N GLY A 415 -11.67 1.80 5.63
CA GLY A 415 -10.21 1.89 5.57
C GLY A 415 -9.72 2.84 4.47
N ASP A 416 -10.60 3.69 3.95
CA ASP A 416 -10.29 4.69 2.94
C ASP A 416 -9.91 6.02 3.59
N VAL A 417 -9.10 6.81 2.88
CA VAL A 417 -8.85 8.22 3.19
C VAL A 417 -9.52 9.13 2.16
N ARG A 418 -9.73 10.36 2.56
CA ARG A 418 -10.01 11.46 1.63
C ARG A 418 -8.70 12.14 1.29
N GLY A 419 -8.68 12.86 0.16
CA GLY A 419 -7.48 13.60 -0.24
C GLY A 419 -7.79 14.70 -1.24
N SER A 420 -6.80 15.54 -1.46
CA SER A 420 -6.83 16.58 -2.49
C SER A 420 -6.39 16.01 -3.83
N TYR A 421 -6.82 16.65 -4.91
CA TYR A 421 -6.47 16.27 -6.27
C TYR A 421 -5.96 17.46 -7.05
N GLU A 422 -5.15 17.17 -8.04
CA GLU A 422 -4.74 18.16 -9.04
C GLU A 422 -5.16 17.75 -10.44
N VAL A 423 -5.23 18.73 -11.31
CA VAL A 423 -5.10 18.54 -12.76
C VAL A 423 -3.72 18.97 -13.14
N TRP A 424 -2.99 18.06 -13.73
CA TRP A 424 -1.65 18.31 -14.26
C TRP A 424 -1.66 18.39 -15.79
N GLY A 425 -0.59 18.91 -16.36
CA GLY A 425 -0.35 18.95 -17.80
C GLY A 425 1.13 19.12 -18.07
N VAL A 426 1.51 19.11 -19.34
CA VAL A 426 2.90 19.24 -19.76
C VAL A 426 3.11 20.62 -20.39
N ASN A 427 4.10 21.39 -19.91
CA ASN A 427 4.42 22.72 -20.39
C ASN A 427 5.31 22.70 -21.65
N SER A 428 5.63 23.87 -22.20
CA SER A 428 6.49 24.02 -23.40
C SER A 428 7.94 23.56 -23.20
N THR A 429 8.39 23.41 -21.95
CA THR A 429 9.71 22.84 -21.62
C THR A 429 9.62 21.34 -21.30
N PHE A 430 8.45 20.74 -21.58
CA PHE A 430 8.16 19.31 -21.40
C PHE A 430 8.18 18.82 -19.96
N GLN A 431 7.95 19.72 -19.00
CA GLN A 431 7.81 19.35 -17.59
C GLN A 431 6.36 19.23 -17.22
N ILE A 432 6.05 18.24 -16.37
CA ILE A 432 4.74 18.14 -15.72
C ILE A 432 4.57 19.35 -14.80
N VAL A 433 3.44 20.02 -14.95
CA VAL A 433 3.08 21.20 -14.14
C VAL A 433 1.62 21.09 -13.71
N ARG A 434 1.32 21.66 -12.55
CA ARG A 434 -0.07 21.77 -12.07
C ARG A 434 -0.82 22.83 -12.85
N LEU A 435 -2.02 22.48 -13.31
CA LEU A 435 -2.96 23.37 -13.99
C LEU A 435 -4.12 23.78 -13.08
N ALA A 436 -4.58 22.91 -12.17
CA ALA A 436 -5.64 23.21 -11.22
C ALA A 436 -5.44 22.39 -9.94
N PHE A 437 -6.01 22.86 -8.83
CA PHE A 437 -5.99 22.18 -7.53
C PHE A 437 -7.41 22.09 -6.96
N PHE A 438 -7.77 20.93 -6.46
CA PHE A 438 -9.06 20.61 -5.84
C PHE A 438 -8.79 20.15 -4.40
N PRO A 439 -8.95 21.04 -3.41
CA PRO A 439 -8.79 20.65 -2.01
C PRO A 439 -9.85 19.62 -1.63
N GLU A 440 -9.51 18.73 -0.72
CA GLU A 440 -10.40 17.67 -0.21
C GLU A 440 -11.80 18.18 0.12
N SER A 441 -11.87 19.35 0.77
CA SER A 441 -13.14 19.98 1.19
C SER A 441 -14.05 20.37 0.02
N SER A 442 -13.51 20.53 -1.19
CA SER A 442 -14.28 20.87 -2.39
C SER A 442 -14.83 19.65 -3.15
N ILE A 443 -14.38 18.45 -2.77
CA ILE A 443 -14.75 17.22 -3.47
C ILE A 443 -15.92 16.57 -2.74
N SER A 444 -17.11 16.62 -3.34
CA SER A 444 -18.28 15.92 -2.80
C SER A 444 -18.06 14.42 -2.88
N ALA A 445 -18.22 13.72 -1.75
CA ALA A 445 -18.21 12.26 -1.75
C ALA A 445 -19.33 11.76 -2.70
N PRO A 446 -19.02 10.81 -3.61
CA PRO A 446 -20.09 10.21 -4.41
C PRO A 446 -21.06 9.48 -3.48
N PRO A 447 -22.37 9.40 -3.80
CA PRO A 447 -23.28 8.55 -3.07
C PRO A 447 -22.75 7.11 -3.00
N LEU A 448 -22.94 6.41 -1.89
CA LEU A 448 -22.52 5.01 -1.70
C LEU A 448 -22.98 4.05 -2.82
N THR A 449 -24.06 4.42 -3.53
CA THR A 449 -24.59 3.72 -4.72
C THR A 449 -23.59 3.66 -5.89
N PHE A 450 -22.67 4.63 -6.02
CA PHE A 450 -21.65 4.62 -7.08
C PHE A 450 -20.61 3.50 -6.88
N ALA A 451 -20.19 3.28 -5.65
CA ALA A 451 -19.24 2.19 -5.33
C ALA A 451 -19.89 0.82 -5.58
N SER A 452 -21.19 0.65 -5.30
CA SER A 452 -21.91 -0.61 -5.52
C SER A 452 -22.18 -0.91 -6.99
N GLN A 453 -22.41 0.10 -7.83
CA GLN A 453 -22.60 -0.09 -9.28
C GLN A 453 -21.29 -0.41 -10.00
N ALA A 454 -20.19 0.26 -9.63
CA ALA A 454 -18.86 -0.08 -10.14
C ALA A 454 -18.45 -1.52 -9.77
N PHE A 455 -18.83 -1.98 -8.56
CA PHE A 455 -18.60 -3.34 -8.11
C PHE A 455 -19.43 -4.38 -8.87
N ALA A 456 -20.68 -4.10 -9.21
CA ALA A 456 -21.54 -5.00 -9.98
C ALA A 456 -20.99 -5.26 -11.40
N LEU A 457 -20.37 -4.25 -12.02
CA LEU A 457 -19.72 -4.38 -13.33
C LEU A 457 -18.42 -5.20 -13.26
N VAL A 458 -17.65 -5.07 -12.15
CA VAL A 458 -16.42 -5.83 -11.95
C VAL A 458 -16.72 -7.29 -11.56
N SER A 459 -17.70 -7.52 -10.67
CA SER A 459 -18.05 -8.86 -10.19
C SER A 459 -18.71 -9.74 -11.26
N SER A 460 -19.52 -9.17 -12.17
CA SER A 460 -20.14 -9.92 -13.25
C SER A 460 -19.13 -10.50 -14.26
N GLY A 461 -18.06 -9.75 -14.56
CA GLY A 461 -16.97 -10.24 -15.43
C GLY A 461 -16.08 -11.31 -14.78
N PHE A 462 -15.89 -11.24 -13.46
CA PHE A 462 -15.06 -12.20 -12.73
C PHE A 462 -15.80 -13.53 -12.48
N VAL A 463 -17.07 -13.48 -12.10
CA VAL A 463 -17.91 -14.68 -11.87
C VAL A 463 -18.11 -15.47 -13.15
N GLN A 464 -18.30 -14.81 -14.31
CA GLN A 464 -18.39 -15.50 -15.60
C GLN A 464 -17.08 -16.22 -16.00
N LYS A 465 -15.90 -15.59 -15.74
CA LYS A 465 -14.60 -16.24 -16.02
C LYS A 465 -14.31 -17.42 -15.09
N VAL A 466 -14.72 -17.37 -13.84
CA VAL A 466 -14.54 -18.49 -12.90
C VAL A 466 -15.50 -19.63 -13.22
N GLN A 467 -16.74 -19.38 -13.60
CA GLN A 467 -17.70 -20.41 -14.01
C GLN A 467 -17.28 -21.10 -15.31
N SER A 468 -16.77 -20.35 -16.30
CA SER A 468 -16.27 -20.96 -17.56
C SER A 468 -15.01 -21.81 -17.35
N ALA A 469 -14.12 -21.43 -16.40
CA ALA A 469 -12.92 -22.21 -16.07
C ALA A 469 -13.23 -23.50 -15.27
N VAL A 470 -14.32 -23.52 -14.51
CA VAL A 470 -14.76 -24.70 -13.74
C VAL A 470 -15.48 -25.70 -14.63
N VAL A 471 -16.25 -25.23 -15.62
CA VAL A 471 -16.97 -26.09 -16.57
C VAL A 471 -16.01 -26.77 -17.56
N SER A 472 -14.93 -26.08 -18.00
CA SER A 472 -13.94 -26.66 -18.93
C SER A 472 -12.99 -27.71 -18.31
N ARG A 473 -13.08 -28.00 -17.02
CA ARG A 473 -12.31 -29.05 -16.33
C ARG A 473 -13.14 -30.30 -15.99
N ARG A 474 -14.38 -30.38 -16.47
CA ARG A 474 -15.27 -31.53 -16.22
C ARG A 474 -15.63 -32.34 -17.51
N ASP A 475 -15.04 -32.02 -18.65
CA ASP A 475 -15.12 -32.78 -19.88
C ASP A 475 -13.79 -33.45 -20.21
#